data_9c615c93f7ebe83dde793ac8b41d7f19
#
_entry.id   9c615c93f7ebe83dde793ac8b41d7f19
#
_cell.length_a   1.000
_cell.length_b   1.000
_cell.length_c   1.000
_cell.angle_alpha   90.00
_cell.angle_beta   90.00
_cell.angle_gamma   90.00
#
_symmetry.space_group_name_H-M   'P 1'
#
loop_
_entity.id
_entity.type
_entity.pdbx_description
1 polymer ?
#
loop_
_entity_poly.entity_id
_entity_poly.type
_entity_poly.pdbx_seq_one_letter_code
_entity_poly.pdbx_strand_id
1 'polypeptide(L)'
;MRTFNLFRKEGDGSHLDDSERSWHRSRMIALCVNRRVAPQRVLQHGGDESYVSASPLSAVALGASLYLPATRPDLMMIANSQKLPGLRSVIFCTEDAVSGRDLERALDNLAALLPKLETGPLLRFIRPRNPTVLWRLLQLDGIERVQGFALPKFGPHTLGDWLRVWDDSKGHRLLPILETAEVFDHRKMEIMRDRLEDYGLKARIVCLRIGGNDLLNLLGIRRRRGATIYDTPLRGAIADLVRVFNPAGYRLSAPVFDYLDTPEVLIREVEADLQHGLVGKTAIHPAQIPVIESCYRVPREDYETAAAILAPDAAAVFKLRDSFCEPATHRRWAEGVLERARVFGVVAGPSDDH
;
A
#
# COMPACT_ATOMS: atom_id res chain seq x y z
N MET A 1 6.31 -47.40 -34.50
CA MET A 1 7.79 -47.66 -34.28
C MET A 1 8.48 -46.37 -33.94
N ARG A 2 9.25 -46.41 -32.90
CA ARG A 2 10.16 -45.44 -32.24
C ARG A 2 9.55 -44.65 -31.08
N THR A 3 9.74 -45.22 -29.95
CA THR A 3 9.81 -44.77 -28.59
C THR A 3 10.83 -43.64 -28.41
N PHE A 4 10.46 -42.58 -27.68
CA PHE A 4 11.44 -41.72 -27.04
C PHE A 4 11.09 -41.58 -25.58
N ASN A 5 11.90 -42.29 -24.77
CA ASN A 5 12.07 -42.08 -23.34
C ASN A 5 13.08 -40.95 -23.15
N LEU A 6 12.75 -39.94 -22.31
CA LEU A 6 13.79 -39.02 -21.85
C LEU A 6 13.47 -38.49 -20.44
N PHE A 7 14.28 -39.00 -19.51
CA PHE A 7 14.87 -38.39 -18.32
C PHE A 7 13.96 -37.83 -17.21
N ARG A 8 13.78 -38.72 -16.20
CA ARG A 8 13.77 -38.30 -14.79
C ARG A 8 15.13 -37.66 -14.46
N LYS A 9 15.07 -36.45 -13.90
CA LYS A 9 16.13 -35.91 -13.04
C LYS A 9 15.55 -35.73 -11.66
N GLU A 10 16.00 -36.55 -10.75
CA GLU A 10 15.96 -36.36 -9.32
C GLU A 10 16.80 -35.12 -8.99
N GLY A 11 16.28 -34.21 -8.20
CA GLY A 11 16.93 -33.00 -7.73
C GLY A 11 16.56 -32.76 -6.30
N ASP A 12 17.40 -33.18 -5.43
CA ASP A 12 17.94 -32.57 -4.23
C ASP A 12 16.93 -32.02 -3.20
N GLY A 13 16.63 -32.90 -2.24
CA GLY A 13 15.98 -32.55 -0.98
C GLY A 13 17.01 -31.91 -0.03
N SER A 14 16.95 -30.60 0.12
CA SER A 14 17.63 -29.93 1.23
C SER A 14 17.01 -30.38 2.56
N HIS A 15 17.69 -31.19 3.30
CA HIS A 15 17.43 -31.55 4.69
C HIS A 15 17.55 -30.29 5.56
N LEU A 16 16.41 -29.77 6.04
CA LEU A 16 16.39 -28.87 7.19
C LEU A 16 16.70 -29.67 8.45
N ASP A 17 17.64 -29.19 9.26
CA ASP A 17 18.09 -29.78 10.50
C ASP A 17 16.92 -29.92 11.50
N ASP A 18 16.91 -31.03 12.24
CA ASP A 18 15.88 -31.33 13.25
C ASP A 18 15.85 -30.31 14.40
N SER A 19 16.90 -29.56 14.64
CA SER A 19 16.93 -28.45 15.60
C SER A 19 16.05 -27.26 15.17
N GLU A 20 15.99 -26.94 13.87
CA GLU A 20 15.10 -25.91 13.33
C GLU A 20 13.63 -26.31 13.40
N ARG A 21 13.32 -27.59 13.20
CA ARG A 21 11.95 -28.12 13.32
C ARG A 21 11.43 -28.10 14.77
N SER A 22 12.29 -28.33 15.75
CA SER A 22 11.97 -28.26 17.17
C SER A 22 11.66 -26.84 17.63
N TRP A 23 12.46 -25.87 17.17
CA TRP A 23 12.29 -24.45 17.51
C TRP A 23 10.99 -23.87 16.96
N HIS A 24 10.61 -24.22 15.73
CA HIS A 24 9.34 -23.82 15.10
C HIS A 24 8.10 -24.41 15.81
N ARG A 25 8.16 -25.66 16.28
CA ARG A 25 7.04 -26.29 17.02
C ARG A 25 6.79 -25.64 18.39
N SER A 26 7.84 -25.32 19.13
CA SER A 26 7.70 -24.75 20.48
C SER A 26 7.10 -23.34 20.49
N ARG A 27 7.41 -22.52 19.48
CA ARG A 27 6.85 -21.15 19.37
C ARG A 27 5.40 -21.14 18.86
N MET A 28 5.00 -22.10 17.99
CA MET A 28 3.63 -22.26 17.53
C MET A 28 2.66 -22.64 18.66
N ILE A 29 3.10 -23.47 19.62
CA ILE A 29 2.27 -23.88 20.77
C ILE A 29 2.06 -22.70 21.73
N ALA A 30 3.05 -21.84 21.93
CA ALA A 30 2.94 -20.67 22.79
C ALA A 30 2.02 -19.57 22.25
N LEU A 31 1.92 -19.42 20.92
CA LEU A 31 1.06 -18.42 20.25
C LEU A 31 -0.41 -18.86 20.15
N CYS A 32 -0.68 -20.17 20.11
CA CYS A 32 -2.06 -20.70 20.02
C CYS A 32 -2.79 -20.81 21.37
N VAL A 33 -2.09 -20.75 22.50
CA VAL A 33 -2.69 -21.01 23.82
C VAL A 33 -3.14 -19.73 24.55
N ASN A 34 -2.72 -18.53 24.13
CA ASN A 34 -2.92 -17.31 24.92
C ASN A 34 -3.90 -16.27 24.34
N ARG A 35 -4.86 -16.64 23.48
CA ARG A 35 -5.93 -15.71 23.03
C ARG A 35 -7.34 -16.26 23.29
N ARG A 36 -7.72 -16.34 24.57
CA ARG A 36 -9.10 -16.16 24.99
C ARG A 36 -9.17 -14.92 25.86
N VAL A 37 -9.46 -13.78 25.26
CA VAL A 37 -9.78 -12.58 26.03
C VAL A 37 -11.29 -12.46 26.15
N ALA A 38 -11.80 -12.66 27.37
CA ALA A 38 -13.18 -12.37 27.72
C ALA A 38 -13.40 -10.85 27.83
N PRO A 39 -14.62 -10.32 27.60
CA PRO A 39 -14.88 -8.89 27.63
C PRO A 39 -14.79 -8.36 29.07
N GLN A 40 -13.87 -7.44 29.32
CA GLN A 40 -13.79 -6.72 30.61
C GLN A 40 -14.71 -5.49 30.61
N ARG A 41 -15.50 -5.41 31.67
CA ARG A 41 -16.38 -4.29 32.04
C ARG A 41 -15.58 -3.02 32.26
N VAL A 42 -16.13 -1.94 31.71
CA VAL A 42 -15.70 -0.55 31.97
C VAL A 42 -15.94 -0.23 33.45
N LEU A 43 -14.88 0.14 34.17
CA LEU A 43 -14.97 0.91 35.41
C LEU A 43 -14.30 2.27 35.15
N GLN A 44 -15.09 3.33 35.29
CA GLN A 44 -14.62 4.71 35.30
C GLN A 44 -13.83 4.96 36.56
N HIS A 45 -12.58 5.45 36.44
CA HIS A 45 -11.98 6.36 37.42
C HIS A 45 -11.04 7.30 36.67
N GLY A 46 -11.16 8.60 37.02
CA GLY A 46 -10.43 9.69 36.42
C GLY A 46 -8.95 9.69 36.76
N GLY A 47 -8.17 10.20 35.86
CA GLY A 47 -6.73 10.42 35.96
C GLY A 47 -6.22 10.88 34.59
N ASP A 48 -5.93 12.16 34.53
CA ASP A 48 -5.39 12.90 33.40
C ASP A 48 -4.00 12.32 33.00
N GLU A 49 -3.94 11.59 31.91
CA GLU A 49 -2.69 11.35 31.18
C GLU A 49 -3.03 11.39 29.70
N SER A 50 -2.56 12.45 29.04
CA SER A 50 -2.68 12.72 27.62
C SER A 50 -1.92 11.66 26.81
N TYR A 51 -2.55 10.51 26.54
CA TYR A 51 -2.21 9.66 25.39
C TYR A 51 -2.64 10.41 24.15
N VAL A 52 -1.71 11.07 23.50
CA VAL A 52 -1.87 11.53 22.11
C VAL A 52 -2.04 10.27 21.26
N SER A 53 -3.27 9.87 21.07
CA SER A 53 -3.65 8.90 20.05
C SER A 53 -3.25 9.49 18.71
N ALA A 54 -2.10 9.08 18.19
CA ALA A 54 -1.69 9.46 16.85
C ALA A 54 -2.80 9.04 15.89
N SER A 55 -3.42 10.01 15.21
CA SER A 55 -4.44 9.75 14.20
C SER A 55 -3.95 8.68 13.23
N PRO A 56 -4.78 7.73 12.82
CA PRO A 56 -4.36 6.67 11.92
C PRO A 56 -3.76 7.27 10.65
N LEU A 57 -2.62 6.71 10.19
CA LEU A 57 -1.96 7.16 8.96
C LEU A 57 -2.93 7.03 7.77
N SER A 58 -3.29 8.17 7.17
CA SER A 58 -4.18 8.18 6.02
C SER A 58 -3.49 7.61 4.78
N ALA A 59 -4.18 6.74 4.04
CA ALA A 59 -3.72 6.24 2.75
C ALA A 59 -3.54 7.35 1.71
N VAL A 60 -4.33 8.41 1.78
CA VAL A 60 -4.24 9.58 0.90
C VAL A 60 -2.92 10.33 1.11
N ALA A 61 -2.39 10.34 2.34
CA ALA A 61 -1.12 10.99 2.65
C ALA A 61 0.10 10.35 1.97
N LEU A 62 -0.01 9.10 1.50
CA LEU A 62 1.06 8.43 0.75
C LEU A 62 1.38 9.13 -0.59
N GLY A 63 0.37 9.71 -1.24
CA GLY A 63 0.55 10.40 -2.53
C GLY A 63 1.16 9.52 -3.60
N ALA A 64 2.14 10.08 -4.33
CA ALA A 64 3.00 9.35 -5.24
C ALA A 64 4.12 8.64 -4.46
N SER A 65 3.94 7.34 -4.15
CA SER A 65 4.94 6.56 -3.42
C SER A 65 6.13 6.20 -4.31
N LEU A 66 7.30 6.78 -4.06
CA LEU A 66 8.51 6.53 -4.84
C LEU A 66 9.20 5.23 -4.39
N TYR A 67 9.33 4.27 -5.30
CA TYR A 67 10.15 3.07 -5.07
C TYR A 67 11.60 3.32 -5.44
N LEU A 68 12.53 2.98 -4.54
CA LEU A 68 13.97 3.11 -4.72
C LEU A 68 14.67 1.81 -4.34
N PRO A 69 15.62 1.30 -5.15
CA PRO A 69 16.48 0.19 -4.73
C PRO A 69 17.27 0.56 -3.47
N ALA A 70 17.28 -0.30 -2.46
CA ALA A 70 18.06 -0.06 -1.24
C ALA A 70 19.58 -0.14 -1.45
N THR A 71 20.02 -0.39 -2.66
CA THR A 71 21.43 -0.35 -3.09
C THR A 71 21.91 1.04 -3.54
N ARG A 72 21.02 2.04 -3.59
CA ARG A 72 21.38 3.40 -4.04
C ARG A 72 22.33 4.08 -3.05
N PRO A 73 23.31 4.88 -3.56
CA PRO A 73 24.26 5.59 -2.68
C PRO A 73 23.65 6.83 -1.99
N ASP A 74 22.54 7.37 -2.52
CA ASP A 74 21.91 8.61 -2.04
C ASP A 74 20.68 8.38 -1.13
N LEU A 75 20.52 7.18 -0.59
CA LEU A 75 19.39 6.81 0.28
C LEU A 75 19.26 7.74 1.49
N MET A 76 20.38 8.08 2.14
CA MET A 76 20.40 8.93 3.34
C MET A 76 19.85 10.33 3.03
N MET A 77 20.29 10.93 1.91
CA MET A 77 19.85 12.27 1.52
C MET A 77 18.35 12.29 1.20
N ILE A 78 17.84 11.22 0.54
CA ILE A 78 16.42 11.09 0.20
C ILE A 78 15.60 10.84 1.47
N ALA A 79 16.05 9.91 2.31
CA ALA A 79 15.35 9.51 3.51
C ALA A 79 15.20 10.65 4.54
N ASN A 80 16.14 11.59 4.57
CA ASN A 80 16.11 12.78 5.43
C ASN A 80 15.64 14.04 4.69
N SER A 81 14.96 13.88 3.53
CA SER A 81 14.37 14.97 2.74
C SER A 81 15.36 16.06 2.27
N GLN A 82 16.68 15.77 2.30
CA GLN A 82 17.73 16.64 1.79
C GLN A 82 17.78 16.61 0.25
N LYS A 83 17.28 15.53 -0.34
CA LYS A 83 17.06 15.37 -1.77
C LYS A 83 15.59 15.00 -2.01
N LEU A 84 15.00 15.50 -3.08
CA LEU A 84 13.58 15.37 -3.43
C LEU A 84 12.66 16.00 -2.34
N PRO A 85 12.83 17.30 -2.07
CA PRO A 85 11.95 18.00 -1.14
C PRO A 85 10.51 17.94 -1.66
N GLY A 86 9.56 17.71 -0.76
CA GLY A 86 8.14 17.53 -1.10
C GLY A 86 7.72 16.09 -1.42
N LEU A 87 8.66 15.12 -1.44
CA LEU A 87 8.30 13.70 -1.49
C LEU A 87 7.50 13.31 -0.24
N ARG A 88 6.31 12.73 -0.45
CA ARG A 88 5.41 12.34 0.65
C ARG A 88 5.69 10.95 1.20
N SER A 89 6.01 10.01 0.32
CA SER A 89 6.34 8.65 0.74
C SER A 89 7.40 8.00 -0.14
N VAL A 90 8.26 7.20 0.50
CA VAL A 90 9.31 6.43 -0.14
C VAL A 90 9.26 4.97 0.32
N ILE A 91 9.56 4.06 -0.60
CA ILE A 91 9.65 2.63 -0.33
C ILE A 91 11.03 2.14 -0.73
N PHE A 92 11.88 1.84 0.26
CA PHE A 92 13.19 1.24 0.04
C PHE A 92 13.03 -0.23 -0.31
N CYS A 93 13.38 -0.58 -1.53
CA CYS A 93 13.15 -1.92 -2.07
C CYS A 93 14.37 -2.82 -1.88
N THR A 94 14.14 -4.03 -1.35
CA THR A 94 15.11 -5.13 -1.31
C THR A 94 14.66 -6.33 -2.16
N GLU A 95 13.60 -6.13 -2.98
CA GLU A 95 12.96 -7.17 -3.79
C GLU A 95 13.31 -6.97 -5.28
N ASP A 96 12.35 -6.83 -6.21
CA ASP A 96 12.57 -6.82 -7.67
C ASP A 96 13.57 -5.77 -8.18
N ALA A 97 13.69 -4.62 -7.51
CA ALA A 97 14.67 -3.59 -7.88
C ALA A 97 16.11 -3.89 -7.41
N VAL A 98 16.32 -5.02 -6.73
CA VAL A 98 17.64 -5.45 -6.21
C VAL A 98 17.89 -6.88 -6.65
N SER A 99 19.03 -7.16 -7.31
CA SER A 99 19.39 -8.53 -7.68
C SER A 99 19.66 -9.38 -6.44
N GLY A 100 19.53 -10.71 -6.55
CA GLY A 100 19.80 -11.61 -5.41
C GLY A 100 21.21 -11.45 -4.85
N ARG A 101 22.21 -11.23 -5.71
CA ARG A 101 23.62 -11.00 -5.33
C ARG A 101 23.88 -9.68 -4.60
N ASP A 102 23.00 -8.71 -4.78
CA ASP A 102 23.10 -7.36 -4.18
C ASP A 102 22.28 -7.23 -2.88
N LEU A 103 21.60 -8.30 -2.46
CA LEU A 103 20.70 -8.26 -1.29
C LEU A 103 21.44 -7.88 -0.01
N GLU A 104 22.60 -8.48 0.24
CA GLU A 104 23.39 -8.16 1.44
C GLU A 104 23.81 -6.68 1.46
N ARG A 105 24.29 -6.16 0.34
CA ARG A 105 24.61 -4.74 0.21
C ARG A 105 23.39 -3.84 0.49
N ALA A 106 22.20 -4.24 0.04
CA ALA A 106 20.97 -3.51 0.31
C ALA A 106 20.63 -3.50 1.81
N LEU A 107 20.80 -4.63 2.50
CA LEU A 107 20.57 -4.75 3.93
C LEU A 107 21.60 -3.95 4.75
N ASP A 108 22.88 -3.99 4.36
CA ASP A 108 23.93 -3.19 4.99
C ASP A 108 23.66 -1.69 4.87
N ASN A 109 23.22 -1.25 3.69
CA ASN A 109 22.82 0.16 3.47
C ASN A 109 21.65 0.55 4.38
N LEU A 110 20.63 -0.31 4.54
CA LEU A 110 19.51 -0.05 5.45
C LEU A 110 19.96 -0.05 6.91
N ALA A 111 20.83 -0.99 7.32
CA ALA A 111 21.38 -1.02 8.68
C ALA A 111 22.15 0.26 9.01
N ALA A 112 22.90 0.80 8.06
CA ALA A 112 23.62 2.07 8.22
C ALA A 112 22.69 3.31 8.18
N LEU A 113 21.55 3.21 7.49
CA LEU A 113 20.57 4.28 7.30
C LEU A 113 19.66 4.46 8.52
N LEU A 114 19.06 3.37 8.99
CA LEU A 114 17.96 3.39 9.94
C LEU A 114 18.24 4.17 11.24
N PRO A 115 19.40 3.99 11.93
CA PRO A 115 19.70 4.75 13.13
C PRO A 115 19.86 6.25 12.92
N LYS A 116 20.10 6.68 11.67
CA LYS A 116 20.37 8.07 11.26
C LYS A 116 19.15 8.74 10.61
N LEU A 117 18.00 8.09 10.62
CA LEU A 117 16.77 8.71 10.13
C LEU A 117 16.34 9.85 11.05
N GLU A 118 16.09 11.02 10.45
CA GLU A 118 15.60 12.20 11.15
C GLU A 118 14.07 12.19 11.22
N THR A 119 13.51 12.80 12.26
CA THR A 119 12.06 13.01 12.34
C THR A 119 11.63 14.01 11.28
N GLY A 120 10.55 13.70 10.54
CA GLY A 120 10.08 14.56 9.46
C GLY A 120 8.77 14.04 8.84
N PRO A 121 8.21 14.79 7.91
CA PRO A 121 6.92 14.48 7.29
C PRO A 121 6.99 13.32 6.27
N LEU A 122 8.17 12.97 5.80
CA LEU A 122 8.36 11.89 4.80
C LEU A 122 8.00 10.54 5.40
N LEU A 123 7.04 9.86 4.78
CA LEU A 123 6.63 8.51 5.14
C LEU A 123 7.60 7.50 4.51
N ARG A 124 8.23 6.67 5.33
CA ARG A 124 9.28 5.74 4.92
C ARG A 124 8.81 4.32 5.16
N PHE A 125 8.87 3.51 4.11
CA PHE A 125 8.56 2.09 4.16
C PHE A 125 9.72 1.28 3.59
N ILE A 126 9.78 0.00 3.94
CA ILE A 126 10.73 -0.95 3.35
C ILE A 126 9.91 -2.05 2.67
N ARG A 127 10.30 -2.43 1.44
CA ARG A 127 9.78 -3.62 0.77
C ARG A 127 10.77 -4.77 0.98
N PRO A 128 10.52 -5.68 1.92
CA PRO A 128 11.32 -6.88 2.10
C PRO A 128 11.11 -7.82 0.90
N ARG A 129 12.14 -8.56 0.50
CA ARG A 129 12.06 -9.55 -0.59
C ARG A 129 11.10 -10.71 -0.26
N ASN A 130 11.09 -11.14 1.00
CA ASN A 130 10.31 -12.26 1.50
C ASN A 130 10.22 -12.20 3.04
N PRO A 131 9.46 -13.12 3.69
CA PRO A 131 9.35 -13.15 5.15
C PRO A 131 10.69 -13.29 5.89
N THR A 132 11.65 -14.04 5.36
CA THR A 132 12.98 -14.18 5.99
C THR A 132 13.73 -12.83 6.01
N VAL A 133 13.66 -12.07 4.93
CA VAL A 133 14.24 -10.71 4.88
C VAL A 133 13.50 -9.76 5.81
N LEU A 134 12.16 -9.86 5.92
CA LEU A 134 11.40 -9.08 6.90
C LEU A 134 11.89 -9.36 8.34
N TRP A 135 12.07 -10.64 8.69
CA TRP A 135 12.59 -11.01 10.00
C TRP A 135 13.96 -10.38 10.29
N ARG A 136 14.87 -10.40 9.31
CA ARG A 136 16.20 -9.76 9.43
C ARG A 136 16.08 -8.24 9.63
N LEU A 137 15.23 -7.59 8.86
CA LEU A 137 14.98 -6.14 8.96
C LEU A 137 14.42 -5.76 10.34
N LEU A 138 13.54 -6.58 10.90
CA LEU A 138 12.96 -6.33 12.24
C LEU A 138 14.00 -6.41 13.38
N GLN A 139 15.19 -6.96 13.14
CA GLN A 139 16.28 -6.99 14.11
C GLN A 139 17.24 -5.78 14.00
N LEU A 140 17.08 -4.93 12.98
CA LEU A 140 17.98 -3.78 12.79
C LEU A 140 17.68 -2.65 13.77
N ASP A 141 18.73 -2.02 14.27
CA ASP A 141 18.63 -0.82 15.09
C ASP A 141 17.98 0.32 14.28
N GLY A 142 17.09 1.07 14.91
CA GLY A 142 16.37 2.17 14.27
C GLY A 142 15.23 1.75 13.33
N ILE A 143 14.86 0.47 13.29
CA ILE A 143 13.75 -0.02 12.45
C ILE A 143 12.40 0.61 12.85
N GLU A 144 12.25 1.03 14.10
CA GLU A 144 11.07 1.75 14.60
C GLU A 144 10.89 3.15 13.99
N ARG A 145 11.93 3.66 13.31
CA ARG A 145 11.90 4.98 12.64
C ARG A 145 11.26 4.94 11.26
N VAL A 146 10.95 3.76 10.71
CA VAL A 146 10.13 3.64 9.51
C VAL A 146 8.66 3.41 9.89
N GLN A 147 7.75 3.89 9.05
CA GLN A 147 6.32 3.71 9.26
C GLN A 147 5.89 2.25 9.10
N GLY A 148 6.62 1.43 8.32
CA GLY A 148 6.30 0.02 8.16
C GLY A 148 6.83 -0.61 6.88
N PHE A 149 6.08 -1.60 6.37
CA PHE A 149 6.55 -2.48 5.32
C PHE A 149 5.56 -2.63 4.16
N ALA A 150 6.09 -2.61 2.94
CA ALA A 150 5.35 -2.99 1.74
C ALA A 150 5.60 -4.49 1.49
N LEU A 151 4.59 -5.33 1.68
CA LEU A 151 4.72 -6.79 1.63
C LEU A 151 4.42 -7.30 0.21
N PRO A 152 5.44 -7.74 -0.56
CA PRO A 152 5.23 -8.24 -1.92
C PRO A 152 4.57 -9.61 -1.93
N LYS A 153 4.02 -9.97 -3.08
CA LYS A 153 3.39 -11.29 -3.34
C LYS A 153 2.41 -11.69 -2.23
N PHE A 154 1.67 -10.68 -1.73
CA PHE A 154 0.76 -10.87 -0.62
C PHE A 154 -0.58 -11.43 -1.10
N GLY A 155 -0.94 -12.61 -0.60
CA GLY A 155 -2.14 -13.32 -1.02
C GLY A 155 -2.54 -14.41 -0.02
N PRO A 156 -3.66 -15.12 -0.26
CA PRO A 156 -4.16 -16.15 0.66
C PRO A 156 -3.15 -17.23 1.01
N HIS A 157 -2.26 -17.58 0.07
CA HIS A 157 -1.25 -18.62 0.29
C HIS A 157 -0.04 -18.13 1.07
N THR A 158 0.36 -16.86 0.94
CA THR A 158 1.55 -16.30 1.56
C THR A 158 1.26 -15.58 2.88
N LEU A 159 0.01 -15.26 3.17
CA LEU A 159 -0.39 -14.54 4.39
C LEU A 159 0.18 -15.19 5.66
N GLY A 160 0.08 -16.53 5.79
CA GLY A 160 0.59 -17.25 6.95
C GLY A 160 2.11 -17.13 7.13
N ASP A 161 2.86 -17.04 6.04
CA ASP A 161 4.32 -16.88 6.09
C ASP A 161 4.71 -15.48 6.57
N TRP A 162 4.01 -14.44 6.11
CA TRP A 162 4.20 -13.09 6.59
C TRP A 162 3.83 -12.94 8.07
N LEU A 163 2.71 -13.53 8.51
CA LEU A 163 2.26 -13.45 9.89
C LEU A 163 3.16 -14.19 10.88
N ARG A 164 3.87 -15.24 10.44
CA ARG A 164 4.83 -15.94 11.32
C ARG A 164 5.99 -15.05 11.77
N VAL A 165 6.39 -14.10 10.96
CA VAL A 165 7.53 -13.21 11.26
C VAL A 165 7.09 -11.81 11.67
N TRP A 166 5.82 -11.46 11.46
CA TRP A 166 5.28 -10.15 11.79
C TRP A 166 5.21 -9.96 13.31
N ASP A 167 5.79 -8.86 13.79
CA ASP A 167 5.73 -8.46 15.19
C ASP A 167 4.85 -7.22 15.34
N ASP A 168 3.62 -7.42 15.80
CA ASP A 168 2.64 -6.34 16.00
C ASP A 168 3.02 -5.36 17.12
N SER A 169 3.88 -5.78 18.07
CA SER A 169 4.30 -4.96 19.20
C SER A 169 5.09 -3.72 18.80
N LYS A 170 5.73 -3.75 17.63
CA LYS A 170 6.53 -2.63 17.12
C LYS A 170 5.71 -1.51 16.47
N GLY A 171 4.41 -1.68 16.32
CA GLY A 171 3.51 -0.63 15.85
C GLY A 171 3.62 -0.30 14.36
N HIS A 172 4.39 -1.05 13.57
CA HIS A 172 4.56 -0.83 12.14
C HIS A 172 3.24 -0.95 11.37
N ARG A 173 3.15 -0.22 10.27
CA ARG A 173 2.04 -0.26 9.31
C ARG A 173 2.36 -1.15 8.13
N LEU A 174 1.33 -1.62 7.45
CA LEU A 174 1.44 -2.53 6.31
C LEU A 174 0.90 -1.91 5.03
N LEU A 175 1.60 -2.18 3.94
CA LEU A 175 1.22 -1.91 2.56
C LEU A 175 1.27 -3.25 1.78
N PRO A 176 0.32 -4.18 1.99
CA PRO A 176 0.31 -5.44 1.25
C PRO A 176 0.16 -5.21 -0.25
N ILE A 177 0.91 -5.96 -1.08
CA ILE A 177 0.89 -5.82 -2.54
C ILE A 177 0.16 -7.02 -3.13
N LEU A 178 -0.98 -6.77 -3.74
CA LEU A 178 -1.82 -7.74 -4.42
C LEU A 178 -1.30 -7.90 -5.86
N GLU A 179 -0.54 -8.96 -6.10
CA GLU A 179 0.19 -9.15 -7.36
C GLU A 179 0.39 -10.63 -7.75
N THR A 180 -0.35 -11.51 -7.10
CA THR A 180 -0.32 -12.95 -7.36
C THR A 180 -1.51 -13.40 -8.21
N ALA A 181 -1.46 -14.63 -8.75
CA ALA A 181 -2.50 -15.15 -9.63
C ALA A 181 -3.91 -15.18 -8.99
N GLU A 182 -3.97 -15.20 -7.67
CA GLU A 182 -5.24 -15.18 -6.93
C GLU A 182 -6.03 -13.88 -7.12
N VAL A 183 -5.37 -12.79 -7.56
CA VAL A 183 -6.03 -11.52 -7.88
C VAL A 183 -7.07 -11.69 -9.00
N PHE A 184 -6.89 -12.65 -9.89
CA PHE A 184 -7.82 -12.96 -10.97
C PHE A 184 -9.01 -13.84 -10.54
N ASP A 185 -9.05 -14.26 -9.27
CA ASP A 185 -10.12 -15.05 -8.68
C ASP A 185 -10.83 -14.22 -7.59
N HIS A 186 -12.00 -13.71 -7.94
CA HIS A 186 -12.81 -12.87 -7.05
C HIS A 186 -13.04 -13.52 -5.68
N ARG A 187 -13.36 -14.83 -5.67
CA ARG A 187 -13.63 -15.56 -4.44
C ARG A 187 -12.39 -15.67 -3.53
N LYS A 188 -11.20 -15.82 -4.12
CA LYS A 188 -9.95 -15.80 -3.34
C LYS A 188 -9.68 -14.45 -2.72
N MET A 189 -10.07 -13.37 -3.39
CA MET A 189 -9.95 -12.02 -2.83
C MET A 189 -10.97 -11.75 -1.72
N GLU A 190 -12.17 -12.30 -1.81
CA GLU A 190 -13.13 -12.28 -0.69
C GLU A 190 -12.58 -13.04 0.53
N ILE A 191 -12.06 -14.25 0.34
CA ILE A 191 -11.42 -15.05 1.40
C ILE A 191 -10.24 -14.25 2.00
N MET A 192 -9.45 -13.56 1.17
CA MET A 192 -8.35 -12.73 1.63
C MET A 192 -8.84 -11.59 2.53
N ARG A 193 -9.88 -10.87 2.11
CA ARG A 193 -10.52 -9.80 2.89
C ARG A 193 -10.96 -10.31 4.26
N ASP A 194 -11.69 -11.44 4.29
CA ASP A 194 -12.21 -12.03 5.52
C ASP A 194 -11.06 -12.44 6.46
N ARG A 195 -10.00 -13.06 5.93
CA ARG A 195 -8.80 -13.39 6.71
C ARG A 195 -8.10 -12.16 7.30
N LEU A 196 -8.02 -11.06 6.55
CA LEU A 196 -7.43 -9.82 7.08
C LEU A 196 -8.22 -9.28 8.27
N GLU A 197 -9.54 -9.45 8.27
CA GLU A 197 -10.41 -9.08 9.39
C GLU A 197 -10.26 -10.05 10.56
N ASP A 198 -10.29 -11.35 10.31
CA ASP A 198 -10.13 -12.42 11.33
C ASP A 198 -8.81 -12.30 12.09
N TYR A 199 -7.72 -11.94 11.39
CA TYR A 199 -6.41 -11.69 12.01
C TYR A 199 -6.27 -10.29 12.64
N GLY A 200 -7.28 -9.44 12.57
CA GLY A 200 -7.25 -8.08 13.11
C GLY A 200 -6.24 -7.15 12.42
N LEU A 201 -5.84 -7.46 11.18
CA LEU A 201 -4.80 -6.71 10.46
C LEU A 201 -5.29 -5.38 9.89
N LYS A 202 -6.60 -5.18 9.79
CA LYS A 202 -7.21 -3.99 9.18
C LYS A 202 -6.67 -2.69 9.79
N ALA A 203 -6.52 -2.63 11.10
CA ALA A 203 -6.00 -1.45 11.79
C ALA A 203 -4.52 -1.15 11.48
N ARG A 204 -3.78 -2.14 10.97
CA ARG A 204 -2.37 -2.01 10.61
C ARG A 204 -2.17 -1.70 9.13
N ILE A 205 -3.14 -2.04 8.27
CA ILE A 205 -3.06 -1.81 6.83
C ILE A 205 -3.42 -0.36 6.52
N VAL A 206 -2.47 0.38 5.94
CA VAL A 206 -2.70 1.75 5.44
C VAL A 206 -3.46 1.68 4.13
N CYS A 207 -2.96 0.92 3.16
CA CYS A 207 -3.66 0.58 1.93
C CYS A 207 -3.16 -0.75 1.37
N LEU A 208 -3.99 -1.39 0.55
CA LEU A 208 -3.60 -2.50 -0.30
C LEU A 208 -3.06 -1.94 -1.61
N ARG A 209 -1.89 -2.40 -2.05
CA ARG A 209 -1.28 -1.93 -3.30
C ARG A 209 -1.55 -2.92 -4.42
N ILE A 210 -1.74 -2.43 -5.64
CA ILE A 210 -1.94 -3.27 -6.82
C ILE A 210 -0.63 -3.36 -7.59
N GLY A 211 -0.06 -4.58 -7.71
CA GLY A 211 1.21 -4.84 -8.40
C GLY A 211 0.98 -5.08 -9.90
N GLY A 212 0.75 -3.99 -10.67
CA GLY A 212 0.33 -4.06 -12.06
C GLY A 212 1.27 -4.82 -12.98
N ASN A 213 2.58 -4.65 -12.85
CA ASN A 213 3.55 -5.30 -13.74
C ASN A 213 3.63 -6.81 -13.52
N ASP A 214 3.55 -7.27 -12.27
CA ASP A 214 3.47 -8.70 -11.96
C ASP A 214 2.19 -9.32 -12.51
N LEU A 215 1.06 -8.65 -12.36
CA LEU A 215 -0.22 -9.11 -12.91
C LEU A 215 -0.20 -9.14 -14.44
N LEU A 216 0.38 -8.15 -15.11
CA LEU A 216 0.57 -8.16 -16.57
C LEU A 216 1.48 -9.31 -17.00
N ASN A 217 2.56 -9.55 -16.26
CA ASN A 217 3.48 -10.67 -16.52
C ASN A 217 2.78 -12.02 -16.41
N LEU A 218 1.91 -12.23 -15.42
CA LEU A 218 1.10 -13.45 -15.30
C LEU A 218 0.17 -13.68 -16.51
N LEU A 219 -0.27 -12.57 -17.14
CA LEU A 219 -1.09 -12.63 -18.36
C LEU A 219 -0.25 -12.77 -19.65
N GLY A 220 1.09 -12.74 -19.55
CA GLY A 220 1.98 -12.78 -20.71
C GLY A 220 1.93 -11.51 -21.56
N ILE A 221 1.55 -10.37 -21.01
CA ILE A 221 1.41 -9.10 -21.73
C ILE A 221 2.22 -7.98 -21.08
N ARG A 222 2.55 -6.98 -21.90
CA ARG A 222 3.15 -5.73 -21.46
C ARG A 222 2.31 -4.56 -21.96
N ARG A 223 2.12 -3.54 -21.11
CA ARG A 223 1.42 -2.32 -21.49
C ARG A 223 2.13 -1.62 -22.67
N ARG A 224 1.36 -1.15 -23.63
CA ARG A 224 1.87 -0.33 -24.73
C ARG A 224 2.10 1.10 -24.27
N ARG A 225 3.05 1.81 -24.91
CA ARG A 225 3.45 3.18 -24.54
C ARG A 225 2.27 4.17 -24.45
N GLY A 226 1.35 4.18 -25.37
CA GLY A 226 0.20 5.10 -25.39
C GLY A 226 -1.02 4.63 -24.61
N ALA A 227 -0.93 3.47 -23.93
CA ALA A 227 -2.04 2.84 -23.23
C ALA A 227 -1.94 3.04 -21.70
N THR A 228 -3.08 3.27 -21.08
CA THR A 228 -3.26 3.20 -19.63
C THR A 228 -3.36 1.74 -19.17
N ILE A 229 -3.29 1.49 -17.87
CA ILE A 229 -3.56 0.16 -17.32
C ILE A 229 -4.99 -0.29 -17.60
N TYR A 230 -5.92 0.65 -17.75
CA TYR A 230 -7.34 0.41 -18.01
C TYR A 230 -7.64 0.02 -19.46
N ASP A 231 -6.67 0.19 -20.38
CA ASP A 231 -6.73 -0.32 -21.75
C ASP A 231 -6.26 -1.78 -21.85
N THR A 232 -5.97 -2.41 -20.71
CA THR A 232 -5.53 -3.80 -20.58
C THR A 232 -6.58 -4.65 -19.84
N PRO A 233 -6.49 -5.99 -19.88
CA PRO A 233 -7.38 -6.86 -19.10
C PRO A 233 -7.35 -6.60 -17.59
N LEU A 234 -6.33 -5.92 -17.06
CA LEU A 234 -6.27 -5.56 -15.64
C LEU A 234 -7.38 -4.60 -15.20
N ARG A 235 -8.02 -3.89 -16.13
CA ARG A 235 -9.22 -3.09 -15.80
C ARG A 235 -10.26 -3.92 -15.03
N GLY A 236 -10.52 -5.14 -15.46
CA GLY A 236 -11.46 -6.05 -14.78
C GLY A 236 -10.99 -6.42 -13.38
N ALA A 237 -9.73 -6.84 -13.25
CA ALA A 237 -9.14 -7.21 -11.97
C ALA A 237 -9.12 -6.02 -10.98
N ILE A 238 -8.76 -4.82 -11.43
CA ILE A 238 -8.81 -3.60 -10.60
C ILE A 238 -10.23 -3.33 -10.11
N ALA A 239 -11.24 -3.41 -11.00
CA ALA A 239 -12.64 -3.22 -10.63
C ALA A 239 -13.12 -4.27 -9.61
N ASP A 240 -12.68 -5.53 -9.75
CA ASP A 240 -12.98 -6.60 -8.78
C ASP A 240 -12.35 -6.34 -7.42
N LEU A 241 -11.08 -5.94 -7.37
CA LEU A 241 -10.41 -5.57 -6.13
C LEU A 241 -11.14 -4.41 -5.43
N VAL A 242 -11.54 -3.38 -6.17
CA VAL A 242 -12.31 -2.25 -5.62
C VAL A 242 -13.63 -2.73 -5.03
N ARG A 243 -14.37 -3.60 -5.73
CA ARG A 243 -15.65 -4.14 -5.23
C ARG A 243 -15.49 -4.99 -3.97
N VAL A 244 -14.41 -5.75 -3.85
CA VAL A 244 -14.15 -6.60 -2.69
C VAL A 244 -13.71 -5.78 -1.47
N PHE A 245 -12.78 -4.85 -1.65
CA PHE A 245 -12.06 -4.25 -0.53
C PHE A 245 -12.61 -2.88 -0.09
N ASN A 246 -13.05 -2.01 -1.02
CA ASN A 246 -13.53 -0.68 -0.66
C ASN A 246 -14.80 -0.71 0.22
N PRO A 247 -15.83 -1.54 -0.04
CA PRO A 247 -16.99 -1.64 0.84
C PRO A 247 -16.64 -2.10 2.26
N ALA A 248 -15.61 -2.95 2.39
CA ALA A 248 -15.08 -3.40 3.69
C ALA A 248 -14.19 -2.34 4.38
N GLY A 249 -14.03 -1.15 3.79
CA GLY A 249 -13.30 -0.02 4.38
C GLY A 249 -11.79 -0.05 4.16
N TYR A 250 -11.26 -0.94 3.31
CA TYR A 250 -9.88 -0.87 2.86
C TYR A 250 -9.73 0.20 1.78
N ARG A 251 -8.54 0.77 1.67
CA ARG A 251 -8.14 1.63 0.56
C ARG A 251 -7.19 0.87 -0.36
N LEU A 252 -7.26 1.15 -1.65
CA LEU A 252 -6.38 0.56 -2.65
C LEU A 252 -5.56 1.65 -3.32
N SER A 253 -4.26 1.39 -3.56
CA SER A 253 -3.42 2.29 -4.35
C SER A 253 -3.18 1.76 -5.76
N ALA A 254 -3.12 2.69 -6.71
CA ALA A 254 -2.97 2.41 -8.11
C ALA A 254 -1.60 1.80 -8.47
N PRO A 255 -1.57 0.97 -9.53
CA PRO A 255 -0.34 0.38 -10.02
C PRO A 255 0.63 1.41 -10.62
N VAL A 256 1.87 0.96 -10.86
CA VAL A 256 2.91 1.75 -11.50
C VAL A 256 2.56 2.11 -12.94
N PHE A 257 3.08 3.26 -13.41
CA PHE A 257 3.12 3.62 -14.82
C PHE A 257 4.56 3.56 -15.33
N ASP A 258 4.80 2.83 -16.42
CA ASP A 258 6.16 2.42 -16.85
C ASP A 258 6.92 3.46 -17.66
N TYR A 259 6.21 4.37 -18.36
CA TYR A 259 6.84 5.27 -19.32
C TYR A 259 7.08 6.65 -18.71
N LEU A 260 8.27 7.21 -18.95
CA LEU A 260 8.69 8.48 -18.37
C LEU A 260 8.46 9.67 -19.30
N ASP A 261 8.27 9.41 -20.57
CA ASP A 261 8.19 10.39 -21.64
C ASP A 261 6.78 10.58 -22.22
N THR A 262 5.76 10.09 -21.55
CA THR A 262 4.34 10.21 -21.91
C THR A 262 3.50 10.69 -20.72
N PRO A 263 3.78 11.90 -20.19
CA PRO A 263 3.09 12.43 -19.02
C PRO A 263 1.58 12.59 -19.24
N GLU A 264 1.13 12.84 -20.45
CA GLU A 264 -0.28 12.94 -20.82
C GLU A 264 -1.03 11.62 -20.65
N VAL A 265 -0.36 10.47 -20.88
CA VAL A 265 -0.93 9.15 -20.64
C VAL A 265 -0.96 8.86 -19.13
N LEU A 266 0.07 9.26 -18.41
CA LEU A 266 0.10 9.16 -16.95
C LEU A 266 -1.04 9.97 -16.32
N ILE A 267 -1.29 11.20 -16.78
CA ILE A 267 -2.41 12.03 -16.31
C ILE A 267 -3.74 11.30 -16.51
N ARG A 268 -4.02 10.82 -17.72
CA ARG A 268 -5.25 10.06 -18.02
C ARG A 268 -5.39 8.82 -17.14
N GLU A 269 -4.28 8.14 -16.84
CA GLU A 269 -4.30 6.98 -15.96
C GLU A 269 -4.62 7.36 -14.50
N VAL A 270 -4.03 8.44 -13.98
CA VAL A 270 -4.31 8.92 -12.61
C VAL A 270 -5.76 9.40 -12.47
N GLU A 271 -6.31 10.05 -13.48
CA GLU A 271 -7.73 10.45 -13.50
C GLU A 271 -8.64 9.20 -13.46
N ALA A 272 -8.30 8.17 -14.23
CA ALA A 272 -9.03 6.90 -14.19
C ALA A 272 -8.85 6.17 -12.84
N ASP A 273 -7.66 6.21 -12.22
CA ASP A 273 -7.42 5.69 -10.88
C ASP A 273 -8.38 6.33 -9.87
N LEU A 274 -8.53 7.65 -9.90
CA LEU A 274 -9.44 8.39 -9.02
C LEU A 274 -10.91 8.00 -9.25
N GLN A 275 -11.32 7.84 -10.52
CA GLN A 275 -12.68 7.40 -10.86
C GLN A 275 -12.97 5.97 -10.39
N HIS A 276 -11.95 5.11 -10.28
CA HIS A 276 -12.07 3.78 -9.69
C HIS A 276 -11.99 3.79 -8.15
N GLY A 277 -11.84 4.96 -7.51
CA GLY A 277 -11.76 5.09 -6.05
C GLY A 277 -10.42 4.64 -5.46
N LEU A 278 -9.36 4.64 -6.27
CA LEU A 278 -8.00 4.37 -5.81
C LEU A 278 -7.40 5.61 -5.17
N VAL A 279 -6.50 5.41 -4.21
CA VAL A 279 -5.82 6.48 -3.46
C VAL A 279 -4.30 6.30 -3.55
N GLY A 280 -3.60 7.30 -4.05
CA GLY A 280 -2.16 7.21 -4.26
C GLY A 280 -1.76 6.29 -5.42
N LYS A 281 -0.51 6.41 -5.84
CA LYS A 281 0.04 5.67 -6.99
C LYS A 281 1.51 5.33 -6.76
N THR A 282 1.95 4.20 -7.31
CA THR A 282 3.37 3.86 -7.38
C THR A 282 4.09 4.75 -8.39
N ALA A 283 5.17 5.41 -7.95
CA ALA A 283 6.12 6.08 -8.81
C ALA A 283 7.46 5.34 -8.82
N ILE A 284 8.11 5.25 -9.98
CA ILE A 284 9.43 4.63 -10.19
C ILE A 284 10.50 5.64 -10.58
N HIS A 285 10.11 6.88 -10.82
CA HIS A 285 11.02 7.96 -11.14
C HIS A 285 10.54 9.28 -10.51
N PRO A 286 11.45 10.13 -10.00
CA PRO A 286 11.08 11.40 -9.38
C PRO A 286 10.24 12.33 -10.26
N ALA A 287 10.46 12.33 -11.58
CA ALA A 287 9.70 13.16 -12.52
C ALA A 287 8.19 12.82 -12.57
N GLN A 288 7.79 11.62 -12.15
CA GLN A 288 6.37 11.23 -12.10
C GLN A 288 5.65 11.87 -10.91
N ILE A 289 6.36 12.20 -9.83
CA ILE A 289 5.75 12.68 -8.57
C ILE A 289 4.91 13.94 -8.79
N PRO A 290 5.46 15.04 -9.35
CA PRO A 290 4.66 16.26 -9.53
C PRO A 290 3.48 16.05 -10.49
N VAL A 291 3.61 15.18 -11.50
CA VAL A 291 2.53 14.86 -12.44
C VAL A 291 1.40 14.16 -11.71
N ILE A 292 1.71 13.10 -10.95
CA ILE A 292 0.71 12.33 -10.19
C ILE A 292 0.02 13.21 -9.14
N GLU A 293 0.80 13.96 -8.35
CA GLU A 293 0.24 14.75 -7.26
C GLU A 293 -0.55 15.98 -7.73
N SER A 294 -0.24 16.51 -8.92
CA SER A 294 -1.07 17.55 -9.52
C SER A 294 -2.49 17.08 -9.83
N CYS A 295 -2.66 15.81 -10.25
CA CYS A 295 -3.96 15.20 -10.52
C CYS A 295 -4.78 14.94 -9.22
N TYR A 296 -4.11 14.87 -8.06
CA TYR A 296 -4.79 14.68 -6.78
C TYR A 296 -5.37 15.95 -6.19
N ARG A 297 -5.00 17.13 -6.70
CA ARG A 297 -5.61 18.38 -6.27
C ARG A 297 -7.10 18.38 -6.59
N VAL A 298 -7.90 18.89 -5.67
CA VAL A 298 -9.36 18.82 -5.77
C VAL A 298 -9.89 20.03 -6.55
N PRO A 299 -10.71 19.83 -7.60
CA PRO A 299 -11.44 20.93 -8.22
C PRO A 299 -12.27 21.69 -7.19
N ARG A 300 -12.33 23.03 -7.29
CA ARG A 300 -13.12 23.85 -6.37
C ARG A 300 -14.58 23.43 -6.30
N GLU A 301 -15.16 23.08 -7.44
CA GLU A 301 -16.55 22.63 -7.52
C GLU A 301 -16.83 21.38 -6.73
N ASP A 302 -15.93 20.39 -6.82
CA ASP A 302 -16.01 19.14 -6.04
C ASP A 302 -15.86 19.43 -4.54
N TYR A 303 -14.92 20.32 -4.18
CA TYR A 303 -14.70 20.70 -2.79
C TYR A 303 -15.93 21.35 -2.18
N GLU A 304 -16.52 22.32 -2.87
CA GLU A 304 -17.71 23.04 -2.38
C GLU A 304 -18.93 22.10 -2.33
N THR A 305 -19.09 21.21 -3.32
CA THR A 305 -20.14 20.20 -3.32
C THR A 305 -19.99 19.24 -2.15
N ALA A 306 -18.77 18.77 -1.90
CA ALA A 306 -18.47 17.87 -0.78
C ALA A 306 -18.72 18.56 0.57
N ALA A 307 -18.32 19.83 0.70
CA ALA A 307 -18.57 20.62 1.90
C ALA A 307 -20.06 20.82 2.17
N ALA A 308 -20.84 21.12 1.13
CA ALA A 308 -22.30 21.27 1.24
C ALA A 308 -23.00 19.96 1.63
N ILE A 309 -22.56 18.81 1.08
CA ILE A 309 -23.08 17.47 1.41
C ILE A 309 -22.82 17.12 2.89
N LEU A 310 -21.69 17.55 3.44
CA LEU A 310 -21.27 17.23 4.82
C LEU A 310 -21.67 18.30 5.83
N ALA A 311 -22.34 19.37 5.40
CA ALA A 311 -22.82 20.41 6.31
C ALA A 311 -23.82 19.80 7.32
N PRO A 312 -23.74 20.19 8.62
CA PRO A 312 -24.59 19.64 9.67
C PRO A 312 -26.10 19.88 9.41
N ASP A 313 -26.43 20.94 8.70
CA ASP A 313 -27.78 21.40 8.35
C ASP A 313 -28.18 21.11 6.89
N ALA A 314 -27.38 20.23 6.20
CA ALA A 314 -27.67 19.86 4.83
C ALA A 314 -29.08 19.24 4.70
N ALA A 315 -29.85 19.74 3.74
CA ALA A 315 -31.14 19.14 3.42
C ALA A 315 -30.95 17.69 2.93
N ALA A 316 -31.96 16.82 3.16
CA ALA A 316 -31.89 15.42 2.71
C ALA A 316 -31.62 15.28 1.22
N VAL A 317 -32.13 16.25 0.43
CA VAL A 317 -31.91 16.37 -1.01
C VAL A 317 -31.84 17.86 -1.37
N PHE A 318 -30.86 18.23 -2.18
CA PHE A 318 -30.75 19.61 -2.69
C PHE A 318 -30.07 19.63 -4.08
N LYS A 319 -30.22 20.76 -4.77
CA LYS A 319 -29.55 21.02 -6.05
C LYS A 319 -28.39 21.99 -5.84
N LEU A 320 -27.22 21.67 -6.35
CA LEU A 320 -26.04 22.54 -6.39
C LEU A 320 -25.40 22.47 -7.78
N ARG A 321 -25.27 23.63 -8.47
CA ARG A 321 -24.67 23.71 -9.82
C ARG A 321 -25.24 22.69 -10.80
N ASP A 322 -26.51 22.57 -10.90
CA ASP A 322 -27.24 21.61 -11.74
C ASP A 322 -26.96 20.10 -11.41
N SER A 323 -26.29 19.83 -10.29
CA SER A 323 -26.11 18.50 -9.76
C SER A 323 -27.10 18.19 -8.64
N PHE A 324 -27.63 16.96 -8.66
CA PHE A 324 -28.41 16.39 -7.57
C PHE A 324 -27.51 15.97 -6.42
N CYS A 325 -27.77 16.44 -5.22
CA CYS A 325 -27.02 16.13 -4.01
C CYS A 325 -27.93 15.46 -2.98
N GLU A 326 -27.48 14.30 -2.48
CA GLU A 326 -28.15 13.51 -1.45
C GLU A 326 -27.13 13.07 -0.41
N PRO A 327 -27.06 13.71 0.78
CA PRO A 327 -26.07 13.39 1.82
C PRO A 327 -26.01 11.91 2.21
N ALA A 328 -27.15 11.22 2.23
CA ALA A 328 -27.21 9.82 2.60
C ALA A 328 -26.40 8.90 1.67
N THR A 329 -26.39 9.18 0.36
CA THR A 329 -25.71 8.36 -0.66
C THR A 329 -24.33 8.91 -1.06
N HIS A 330 -24.09 10.21 -0.94
CA HIS A 330 -22.87 10.87 -1.36
C HIS A 330 -21.85 11.11 -0.25
N ARG A 331 -22.16 10.80 1.02
CA ARG A 331 -21.31 11.07 2.19
C ARG A 331 -19.88 10.55 2.04
N ARG A 332 -19.71 9.28 1.69
CA ARG A 332 -18.38 8.66 1.56
C ARG A 332 -17.53 9.31 0.46
N TRP A 333 -18.16 9.71 -0.64
CA TRP A 333 -17.48 10.46 -1.70
C TRP A 333 -17.02 11.82 -1.17
N ALA A 334 -17.90 12.56 -0.52
CA ALA A 334 -17.62 13.87 0.04
C ALA A 334 -16.50 13.85 1.09
N GLU A 335 -16.51 12.86 1.99
CA GLU A 335 -15.42 12.63 2.97
C GLU A 335 -14.08 12.41 2.27
N GLY A 336 -14.04 11.58 1.22
CA GLY A 336 -12.83 11.33 0.43
C GLY A 336 -12.32 12.56 -0.32
N VAL A 337 -13.22 13.38 -0.85
CA VAL A 337 -12.87 14.66 -1.51
C VAL A 337 -12.25 15.63 -0.50
N LEU A 338 -12.86 15.83 0.67
CA LEU A 338 -12.32 16.73 1.69
C LEU A 338 -11.00 16.22 2.28
N GLU A 339 -10.85 14.89 2.46
CA GLU A 339 -9.58 14.29 2.87
C GLU A 339 -8.48 14.59 1.85
N ARG A 340 -8.76 14.40 0.56
CA ARG A 340 -7.82 14.69 -0.52
C ARG A 340 -7.50 16.17 -0.61
N ALA A 341 -8.48 17.06 -0.44
CA ALA A 341 -8.28 18.51 -0.42
C ALA A 341 -7.34 18.97 0.71
N ARG A 342 -7.44 18.37 1.91
CA ARG A 342 -6.54 18.68 3.02
C ARG A 342 -5.09 18.31 2.71
N VAL A 343 -4.85 17.25 1.94
CA VAL A 343 -3.51 16.73 1.62
C VAL A 343 -2.89 17.45 0.42
N PHE A 344 -3.65 17.66 -0.65
CA PHE A 344 -3.15 18.15 -1.94
C PHE A 344 -3.62 19.57 -2.30
N GLY A 345 -4.54 20.12 -1.53
CA GLY A 345 -5.12 21.44 -1.79
C GLY A 345 -6.23 21.40 -2.84
N VAL A 346 -6.82 22.57 -3.03
CA VAL A 346 -7.89 22.82 -4.00
C VAL A 346 -7.31 23.60 -5.18
N VAL A 347 -7.71 23.24 -6.40
CA VAL A 347 -7.38 24.01 -7.60
C VAL A 347 -8.32 25.22 -7.64
N ALA A 348 -7.78 26.43 -7.86
CA ALA A 348 -8.63 27.57 -8.20
C ALA A 348 -9.39 27.22 -9.49
N GLY A 349 -10.70 27.38 -9.47
CA GLY A 349 -11.49 27.32 -10.69
C GLY A 349 -10.98 28.34 -11.70
N PRO A 350 -11.38 28.26 -12.98
CA PRO A 350 -11.15 29.38 -13.88
C PRO A 350 -11.70 30.61 -13.16
N SER A 351 -10.85 31.61 -12.99
CA SER A 351 -11.17 32.85 -12.29
C SER A 351 -12.50 33.38 -12.81
N ASP A 352 -13.44 33.68 -11.89
CA ASP A 352 -14.55 34.56 -12.14
C ASP A 352 -14.00 36.00 -12.38
N ASP A 353 -13.14 36.17 -13.37
CA ASP A 353 -12.76 37.43 -13.94
C ASP A 353 -13.87 37.87 -14.93
N HIS A 354 -14.94 38.35 -14.37
CA HIS A 354 -15.91 39.22 -15.08
C HIS A 354 -16.33 40.37 -14.18
#